data_0a030772e42234b1da37ac79c521d46c
#
_entry.id   0a030772e42234b1da37ac79c521d46c
#
_cell.length_a   1.000
_cell.length_b   1.000
_cell.length_c   1.000
_cell.angle_alpha   90.00
_cell.angle_beta   90.00
_cell.angle_gamma   90.00
#
_symmetry.space_group_name_H-M   'P 1'
#
loop_
_entity.id
_entity.type
_entity.pdbx_description
1 polymer ?
#
loop_
_entity_poly.entity_id
_entity_poly.type
_entity_poly.pdbx_seq_one_letter_code
_entity_poly.pdbx_strand_id
1 'polypeptide(L)' 'MDEKLEKHLDAAYLWLSKIPVSGEAVDAMAMARQELRAVYAILKDGEVKKDG' A
#
# COMPACT_ATOMS: atom_id res chain seq x y z
N MET A 1 10.07 6.63 7.69
CA MET A 1 9.39 5.34 7.68
C MET A 1 10.41 4.21 7.73
N ASP A 2 10.08 3.15 8.43
CA ASP A 2 10.97 2.00 8.51
C ASP A 2 11.21 1.41 7.13
N GLU A 3 12.46 1.22 6.80
CA GLU A 3 12.86 0.67 5.51
C GLU A 3 12.26 -0.71 5.28
N LYS A 4 12.23 -1.53 6.30
CA LYS A 4 11.69 -2.87 6.19
C LYS A 4 10.20 -2.83 5.90
N LEU A 5 9.50 -1.93 6.56
CA LEU A 5 8.07 -1.79 6.38
C LEU A 5 7.78 -1.31 4.95
N GLU A 6 8.57 -0.38 4.48
CA GLU A 6 8.42 0.13 3.12
C GLU A 6 8.59 -0.98 2.09
N LYS A 7 9.58 -1.82 2.30
CA LYS A 7 9.83 -2.93 1.39
C LYS A 7 8.68 -3.91 1.37
N HIS A 8 8.09 -4.17 2.51
CA HIS A 8 6.96 -5.08 2.57
C HIS A 8 5.74 -4.50 1.86
N LEU A 9 5.53 -3.21 2.01
CA LEU A 9 4.43 -2.55 1.31
C LEU A 9 4.63 -2.61 -0.19
N ASP A 10 5.85 -2.35 -0.64
CA ASP A 10 6.18 -2.42 -2.05
C ASP A 10 5.97 -3.84 -2.59
N ALA A 11 6.37 -4.83 -1.80
CA ALA A 11 6.18 -6.21 -2.19
C ALA A 11 4.69 -6.55 -2.30
N ALA A 12 3.89 -6.02 -1.40
CA ALA A 12 2.45 -6.27 -1.45
C ALA A 12 1.86 -5.72 -2.74
N TYR A 13 2.27 -4.52 -3.13
CA TYR A 13 1.81 -3.95 -4.39
C TYR A 13 2.23 -4.82 -5.57
N LEU A 14 3.48 -5.28 -5.53
CA LEU A 14 4.00 -6.10 -6.60
C LEU A 14 3.18 -7.38 -6.76
N TRP A 15 2.92 -8.06 -5.64
CA TRP A 15 2.17 -9.29 -5.69
C TRP A 15 0.74 -9.06 -6.16
N LEU A 16 0.12 -7.98 -5.71
CA LEU A 16 -1.23 -7.65 -6.16
C LEU A 16 -1.27 -7.46 -7.67
N SER A 17 -0.24 -6.87 -8.23
CA SER A 17 -0.22 -6.60 -9.66
C SER A 17 -0.08 -7.87 -10.49
N LYS A 18 0.33 -8.96 -9.86
CA LYS A 18 0.49 -10.24 -10.56
C LYS A 18 -0.77 -11.10 -10.53
N ILE A 19 -1.78 -10.68 -9.80
CA ILE A 19 -3.01 -11.45 -9.70
C ILE A 19 -4.00 -10.98 -10.75
N PRO A 20 -4.36 -11.85 -11.69
CA PRO A 20 -5.36 -11.47 -12.69
C PRO A 20 -6.75 -11.46 -12.06
N VAL A 21 -7.47 -10.36 -12.26
CA VAL A 21 -8.79 -10.23 -11.67
C VAL A 21 -9.78 -9.75 -12.74
N SER A 22 -11.04 -10.07 -12.52
CA SER A 22 -12.11 -9.62 -13.39
C SER A 22 -13.40 -9.55 -12.59
N GLY A 23 -14.36 -8.81 -13.11
CA GLY A 23 -15.64 -8.67 -12.44
C GLY A 23 -15.50 -7.99 -11.09
N GLU A 24 -16.16 -8.55 -10.09
CA GLU A 24 -16.15 -7.97 -8.76
C GLU A 24 -14.76 -7.97 -8.15
N ALA A 25 -13.93 -8.88 -8.56
CA ALA A 25 -12.58 -8.97 -8.02
C ALA A 25 -11.77 -7.71 -8.34
N VAL A 26 -12.10 -7.04 -9.44
CA VAL A 26 -11.42 -5.80 -9.80
C VAL A 26 -11.67 -4.75 -8.73
N ASP A 27 -12.92 -4.65 -8.28
CA ASP A 27 -13.25 -3.68 -7.25
C ASP A 27 -12.58 -4.02 -5.93
N ALA A 28 -12.58 -5.30 -5.57
CA ALA A 28 -11.93 -5.73 -4.34
C ALA A 28 -10.43 -5.42 -4.39
N MET A 29 -9.81 -5.65 -5.53
CA MET A 29 -8.40 -5.37 -5.70
C MET A 29 -8.13 -3.87 -5.57
N ALA A 30 -8.99 -3.06 -6.15
CA ALA A 30 -8.85 -1.61 -6.06
C ALA A 30 -8.95 -1.15 -4.61
N MET A 31 -9.85 -1.75 -3.84
CA MET A 31 -9.99 -1.40 -2.43
C MET A 31 -8.75 -1.80 -1.65
N ALA A 32 -8.20 -2.97 -1.95
CA ALA A 32 -6.98 -3.42 -1.27
C ALA A 32 -5.84 -2.43 -1.51
N ARG A 33 -5.69 -1.99 -2.73
CA ARG A 33 -4.65 -1.03 -3.07
C ARG A 33 -4.87 0.30 -2.36
N GLN A 34 -6.12 0.69 -2.27
CA GLN A 34 -6.46 1.94 -1.61
C GLN A 34 -6.09 1.88 -0.14
N GLU A 35 -6.35 0.75 0.50
CA GLU A 35 -5.99 0.58 1.90
C GLU A 35 -4.48 0.62 2.11
N LEU A 36 -3.75 0.00 1.20
CA LEU A 36 -2.30 0.04 1.28
C LEU A 36 -1.76 1.45 1.14
N ARG A 37 -2.36 2.23 0.25
CA ARG A 37 -1.98 3.63 0.10
C ARG A 37 -2.24 4.41 1.35
N ALA A 38 -3.36 4.13 2.01
CA ALA A 38 -3.70 4.83 3.24
C ALA A 38 -2.65 4.55 4.31
N VAL A 39 -2.25 3.29 4.44
CA VAL A 39 -1.22 2.92 5.40
C VAL A 39 0.09 3.63 5.07
N TYR A 40 0.45 3.63 3.81
CA TYR A 40 1.68 4.26 3.36
C TYR A 40 1.68 5.75 3.69
N ALA A 41 0.55 6.39 3.44
CA ALA A 41 0.42 7.83 3.69
C ALA A 41 0.54 8.14 5.18
N ILE A 42 -0.07 7.31 6.00
CA ILE A 42 -0.01 7.51 7.45
C ILE A 42 1.42 7.39 7.95
N LEU A 43 2.13 6.40 7.45
CA LEU A 43 3.51 6.19 7.88
C LEU A 43 4.41 7.34 7.45
N LYS A 44 4.23 7.79 6.23
CA LYS A 44 5.02 8.90 5.72
C LYS A 44 4.70 10.19 6.43
N ASP A 45 3.43 10.41 6.70
CA ASP A 45 3.00 11.60 7.39
C ASP A 45 3.61 11.66 8.79
N GLY A 46 3.64 10.51 9.44
CA GLY A 46 4.27 10.43 10.75
C GLY A 46 5.73 10.81 10.71
N GLU A 47 6.43 10.39 9.66
CA GLU A 47 7.82 10.74 9.48
C GLU A 47 8.01 12.23 9.29
N VAL A 48 7.18 12.80 8.43
CA VAL A 48 7.28 14.21 8.12
C VAL A 48 7.02 15.06 9.37
N LYS A 49 6.05 14.64 10.14
CA LYS A 49 5.70 15.34 11.35
C LYS A 49 6.82 15.41 12.34
N LYS A 50 7.68 14.42 12.32
CA LYS A 50 8.79 14.37 13.21
C LYS A 50 9.70 15.56 13.06
N ASP A 51 9.82 16.04 11.86
CA ASP A 51 10.70 17.14 11.55
C ASP A 51 10.15 18.48 11.99
N GLY A 52 8.88 18.54 12.12
CA GLY A 52 8.18 19.78 12.43
C GLY A 52 8.46 20.32 13.78
#